data_183327a6369dc76b2bc446b41bf0ca98
#
_entry.id   183327a6369dc76b2bc446b41bf0ca98
#
_cell.length_a   1.000
_cell.length_b   1.000
_cell.length_c   1.000
_cell.angle_alpha   90.00
_cell.angle_beta   90.00
_cell.angle_gamma   90.00
#
_symmetry.space_group_name_H-M   'P 1'
#
loop_
_entity.id
_entity.type
_entity.pdbx_description
1 polymer ?
#
loop_
_entity_poly.entity_id
_entity_poly.type
_entity_poly.pdbx_seq_one_letter_code
_entity_poly.pdbx_strand_id
1 'polypeptide(L)'
;MEIPERLVFLDVETTGLDGNRDRIIEIFLLSLQKNGKVEQYETLINPERPLPEIITEITRLTDADLVAAPTEAQVAKDIREFIGLGTPVAHNLPFDRRFLNAMFQRNNLLGLSAAGIDTLVISRELFPRLCIYPEGGGSHRLSNLMYHFGLEHAYANAHRAKDDVMLLVEIYRHLRNYANGKGELHYPTALTHGCPTCGSAMYLELEGDQKILTCKKDPSCTMKLVV
;
A
#
# COMPACT_ATOMS: atom_id res chain seq x y z
N MET A 1 -6.31 -3.38 -19.50
CA MET A 1 -6.04 -2.03 -18.96
C MET A 1 -4.80 -1.49 -19.68
N GLU A 2 -4.92 -0.36 -20.35
CA GLU A 2 -3.80 0.29 -21.06
C GLU A 2 -2.79 0.84 -20.04
N ILE A 3 -1.49 0.70 -20.33
CA ILE A 3 -0.44 1.20 -19.43
C ILE A 3 -0.17 2.66 -19.76
N PRO A 4 -0.25 3.58 -18.76
CA PRO A 4 0.21 4.95 -18.92
C PRO A 4 1.68 4.99 -19.35
N GLU A 5 2.09 6.07 -20.04
CA GLU A 5 3.47 6.24 -20.51
C GLU A 5 4.48 6.27 -19.34
N ARG A 6 4.05 6.77 -18.19
CA ARG A 6 4.84 6.81 -16.97
C ARG A 6 3.97 6.58 -15.75
N LEU A 7 4.31 5.56 -14.97
CA LEU A 7 3.74 5.29 -13.65
C LEU A 7 4.69 5.82 -12.57
N VAL A 8 4.15 6.41 -11.51
CA VAL A 8 4.91 6.82 -10.33
C VAL A 8 4.28 6.14 -9.12
N PHE A 9 4.89 5.02 -8.71
CA PHE A 9 4.54 4.33 -7.48
C PHE A 9 5.02 5.14 -6.30
N LEU A 10 4.18 5.29 -5.28
CA LEU A 10 4.49 6.12 -4.14
C LEU A 10 3.86 5.59 -2.86
N ASP A 11 4.55 5.88 -1.77
CA ASP A 11 4.08 5.68 -0.41
C ASP A 11 4.67 6.74 0.51
N VAL A 12 3.94 7.15 1.54
CA VAL A 12 4.36 8.13 2.53
C VAL A 12 4.12 7.64 3.94
N GLU A 13 5.12 7.80 4.82
CA GLU A 13 4.95 7.70 6.25
C GLU A 13 4.68 9.09 6.83
N THR A 14 3.83 9.17 7.85
CA THR A 14 3.30 10.44 8.33
C THR A 14 3.23 10.50 9.86
N THR A 15 3.18 11.71 10.44
CA THR A 15 3.02 11.90 11.89
C THR A 15 1.61 11.61 12.40
N GLY A 16 0.67 11.30 11.53
CA GLY A 16 -0.74 11.03 11.87
C GLY A 16 -1.61 10.90 10.63
N LEU A 17 -2.92 11.11 10.77
CA LEU A 17 -3.89 10.82 9.73
C LEU A 17 -4.50 12.05 9.04
N ASP A 18 -4.23 13.25 9.52
CA ASP A 18 -4.80 14.50 8.98
C ASP A 18 -3.75 15.29 8.19
N GLY A 19 -3.83 15.27 6.84
CA GLY A 19 -2.88 15.95 5.98
C GLY A 19 -2.73 17.47 6.20
N ASN A 20 -3.70 18.14 6.83
CA ASN A 20 -3.61 19.55 7.17
C ASN A 20 -2.80 19.79 8.44
N ARG A 21 -2.90 18.89 9.41
CA ARG A 21 -2.25 19.00 10.72
C ARG A 21 -0.94 18.24 10.79
N ASP A 22 -0.92 17.05 10.18
CA ASP A 22 0.21 16.15 10.21
C ASP A 22 1.19 16.42 9.07
N ARG A 23 2.35 15.77 9.14
CA ARG A 23 3.44 15.96 8.18
C ARG A 23 3.91 14.63 7.65
N ILE A 24 4.41 14.64 6.41
CA ILE A 24 5.16 13.51 5.85
C ILE A 24 6.52 13.46 6.55
N ILE A 25 6.95 12.28 6.95
CA ILE A 25 8.25 12.02 7.58
C ILE A 25 9.17 11.13 6.75
N GLU A 26 8.60 10.33 5.86
CA GLU A 26 9.34 9.56 4.86
C GLU A 26 8.53 9.52 3.57
N ILE A 27 9.20 9.55 2.45
CA ILE A 27 8.60 9.34 1.14
C ILE A 27 9.53 8.50 0.26
N PHE A 28 8.94 7.56 -0.46
CA PHE A 28 9.61 6.86 -1.54
C PHE A 28 8.77 6.94 -2.81
N LEU A 29 9.43 7.26 -3.92
CA LEU A 29 8.83 7.36 -5.25
C LEU A 29 9.61 6.47 -6.21
N LEU A 30 8.91 5.65 -6.98
CA LEU A 30 9.49 4.82 -8.03
C LEU A 30 8.79 5.11 -9.35
N SER A 31 9.50 5.64 -10.31
CA SER A 31 8.98 5.92 -11.66
C SER A 31 9.32 4.76 -12.59
N LEU A 32 8.30 4.19 -13.22
CA LEU A 32 8.43 3.22 -14.31
C LEU A 32 7.90 3.84 -15.60
N GLN A 33 8.75 3.93 -16.61
CA GLN A 33 8.37 4.41 -17.92
C GLN A 33 8.14 3.24 -18.89
N LYS A 34 7.28 3.42 -19.86
CA LYS A 34 6.93 2.39 -20.86
C LYS A 34 8.14 1.93 -21.68
N ASN A 35 9.16 2.78 -21.84
CA ASN A 35 10.43 2.45 -22.50
C ASN A 35 11.40 1.64 -21.63
N GLY A 36 11.00 1.27 -20.40
CA GLY A 36 11.80 0.51 -19.45
C GLY A 36 12.69 1.37 -18.53
N LYS A 37 12.68 2.71 -18.64
CA LYS A 37 13.45 3.58 -17.75
C LYS A 37 12.84 3.51 -16.34
N VAL A 38 13.71 3.31 -15.34
CA VAL A 38 13.36 3.30 -13.92
C VAL A 38 14.13 4.42 -13.22
N GLU A 39 13.44 5.21 -12.41
CA GLU A 39 14.00 6.27 -11.58
C GLU A 39 13.40 6.18 -10.18
N GLN A 40 14.17 6.56 -9.17
CA GLN A 40 13.67 6.57 -7.79
C GLN A 40 14.05 7.89 -7.11
N TYR A 41 13.23 8.26 -6.13
CA TYR A 41 13.47 9.36 -5.20
C TYR A 41 13.09 8.91 -3.80
N GLU A 42 13.97 9.12 -2.84
CA GLU A 42 13.79 8.70 -1.45
C GLU A 42 14.31 9.81 -0.53
N THR A 43 13.53 10.15 0.48
CA THR A 43 14.00 11.06 1.53
C THR A 43 13.21 10.88 2.82
N LEU A 44 13.91 11.02 3.95
CA LEU A 44 13.30 11.37 5.23
C LEU A 44 13.00 12.88 5.22
N ILE A 45 12.00 13.29 6.00
CA ILE A 45 11.58 14.70 6.08
C ILE A 45 11.43 15.05 7.57
N ASN A 46 12.10 16.11 7.98
CA ASN A 46 11.96 16.65 9.34
C ASN A 46 10.58 17.32 9.49
N PRO A 47 9.69 16.81 10.34
CA PRO A 47 8.36 17.38 10.54
C PRO A 47 8.39 18.66 11.39
N GLU A 48 9.56 19.08 11.89
CA GLU A 48 9.79 20.24 12.79
C GLU A 48 8.95 20.16 14.09
N ARG A 49 8.68 18.93 14.53
CA ARG A 49 7.96 18.61 15.76
C ARG A 49 8.30 17.18 16.22
N PRO A 50 8.12 16.87 17.52
CA PRO A 50 8.30 15.50 18.01
C PRO A 50 7.34 14.52 17.36
N LEU A 51 7.81 13.28 17.16
CA LEU A 51 6.97 12.18 16.70
C LEU A 51 6.06 11.69 17.82
N PRO A 52 4.76 11.42 17.53
CA PRO A 52 3.94 10.62 18.43
C PRO A 52 4.54 9.22 18.63
N GLU A 53 4.52 8.70 19.84
CA GLU A 53 5.09 7.38 20.18
C GLU A 53 4.55 6.26 19.30
N ILE A 54 3.25 6.27 19.02
CA ILE A 54 2.60 5.29 18.11
C ILE A 54 3.21 5.30 16.70
N ILE A 55 3.64 6.46 16.19
CA ILE A 55 4.26 6.54 14.86
C ILE A 55 5.65 5.91 14.90
N THR A 56 6.43 6.14 15.95
CA THR A 56 7.72 5.46 16.16
C THR A 56 7.54 3.94 16.26
N GLU A 57 6.49 3.47 16.94
CA GLU A 57 6.18 2.05 17.02
C GLU A 57 5.87 1.43 15.66
N ILE A 58 5.13 2.14 14.80
CA ILE A 58 4.73 1.67 13.47
C ILE A 58 5.88 1.72 12.49
N THR A 59 6.50 2.90 12.32
CA THR A 59 7.50 3.17 11.26
C THR A 59 8.92 2.82 11.66
N ARG A 60 9.19 2.65 12.96
CA ARG A 60 10.53 2.52 13.56
C ARG A 60 11.42 3.76 13.40
N LEU A 61 10.88 4.87 12.91
CA LEU A 61 11.57 6.15 12.85
C LEU A 61 11.49 6.85 14.21
N THR A 62 12.57 7.52 14.57
CA THR A 62 12.70 8.30 15.79
C THR A 62 12.97 9.77 15.49
N ASP A 63 12.80 10.64 16.47
CA ASP A 63 13.19 12.07 16.33
C ASP A 63 14.67 12.22 15.95
N ALA A 64 15.54 11.33 16.44
CA ALA A 64 16.96 11.36 16.11
C ALA A 64 17.24 11.08 14.63
N ASP A 65 16.44 10.24 13.99
CA ASP A 65 16.56 9.95 12.55
C ASP A 65 16.14 11.14 11.69
N LEU A 66 15.22 11.97 12.20
CA LEU A 66 14.61 13.06 11.44
C LEU A 66 15.26 14.43 11.70
N VAL A 67 16.00 14.60 12.79
CA VAL A 67 16.55 15.91 13.17
C VAL A 67 17.49 16.51 12.12
N ALA A 68 18.26 15.66 11.41
CA ALA A 68 19.17 16.08 10.34
C ALA A 68 18.57 15.96 8.94
N ALA A 69 17.32 15.47 8.83
CA ALA A 69 16.63 15.36 7.55
C ALA A 69 16.22 16.75 7.03
N PRO A 70 16.09 16.93 5.70
CA PRO A 70 15.60 18.18 5.13
C PRO A 70 14.16 18.45 5.59
N THR A 71 13.80 19.73 5.67
CA THR A 71 12.42 20.13 5.95
C THR A 71 11.52 19.96 4.73
N GLU A 72 10.22 19.99 4.94
CA GLU A 72 9.21 19.96 3.87
C GLU A 72 9.48 21.03 2.80
N ALA A 73 9.84 22.25 3.20
CA ALA A 73 10.11 23.35 2.28
C ALA A 73 11.34 23.10 1.36
N GLN A 74 12.30 22.32 1.83
CA GLN A 74 13.50 22.01 1.04
C GLN A 74 13.25 20.93 -0.02
N VAL A 75 12.31 20.01 0.19
CA VAL A 75 12.10 18.86 -0.69
C VAL A 75 10.81 18.90 -1.52
N ALA A 76 9.84 19.72 -1.13
CA ALA A 76 8.53 19.74 -1.79
C ALA A 76 8.60 19.97 -3.30
N LYS A 77 9.49 20.84 -3.75
CA LYS A 77 9.69 21.14 -5.18
C LYS A 77 10.24 19.93 -5.92
N ASP A 78 11.26 19.28 -5.40
CA ASP A 78 11.89 18.11 -6.03
C ASP A 78 10.91 16.94 -6.13
N ILE A 79 10.14 16.70 -5.05
CA ILE A 79 9.08 15.69 -5.02
C ILE A 79 8.03 15.99 -6.10
N ARG A 80 7.57 17.25 -6.18
CA ARG A 80 6.56 17.67 -7.16
C ARG A 80 7.08 17.52 -8.60
N GLU A 81 8.34 17.87 -8.84
CA GLU A 81 8.99 17.73 -10.15
C GLU A 81 9.21 16.27 -10.51
N PHE A 82 9.64 15.43 -9.55
CA PHE A 82 9.77 13.99 -9.77
C PHE A 82 8.45 13.35 -10.17
N ILE A 83 7.34 13.66 -9.51
CA ILE A 83 6.02 13.14 -9.90
C ILE A 83 5.63 13.69 -11.29
N GLY A 84 5.81 14.98 -11.53
CA GLY A 84 5.56 15.63 -12.82
C GLY A 84 4.16 15.36 -13.37
N LEU A 85 4.09 14.85 -14.59
CA LEU A 85 2.87 14.42 -15.28
C LEU A 85 2.67 12.89 -15.23
N GLY A 86 3.49 12.16 -14.46
CA GLY A 86 3.32 10.73 -14.29
C GLY A 86 2.00 10.38 -13.60
N THR A 87 1.49 9.20 -13.88
CA THR A 87 0.29 8.67 -13.23
C THR A 87 0.66 8.11 -11.85
N PRO A 88 0.20 8.72 -10.75
CA PRO A 88 0.48 8.21 -9.40
C PRO A 88 -0.22 6.87 -9.16
N VAL A 89 0.49 5.95 -8.52
CA VAL A 89 0.01 4.63 -8.11
C VAL A 89 0.31 4.45 -6.63
N ALA A 90 -0.71 4.19 -5.82
CA ALA A 90 -0.56 3.90 -4.40
C ALA A 90 -1.58 2.86 -3.92
N HIS A 91 -1.40 2.38 -2.71
CA HIS A 91 -2.38 1.55 -2.04
C HIS A 91 -3.18 2.40 -1.04
N ASN A 92 -4.44 2.75 -1.42
CA ASN A 92 -5.23 3.83 -0.81
C ASN A 92 -4.71 5.23 -1.21
N LEU A 93 -4.54 5.44 -2.51
CA LEU A 93 -4.04 6.68 -3.11
C LEU A 93 -4.66 7.98 -2.56
N PRO A 94 -5.95 8.06 -2.16
CA PRO A 94 -6.51 9.27 -1.54
C PRO A 94 -5.78 9.71 -0.27
N PHE A 95 -5.18 8.78 0.49
CA PHE A 95 -4.40 9.12 1.69
C PHE A 95 -3.13 9.86 1.30
N ASP A 96 -2.28 9.26 0.48
CA ASP A 96 -1.01 9.84 0.06
C ASP A 96 -1.20 11.16 -0.68
N ARG A 97 -2.19 11.21 -1.59
CA ARG A 97 -2.54 12.42 -2.34
C ARG A 97 -2.93 13.57 -1.43
N ARG A 98 -3.68 13.31 -0.37
CA ARG A 98 -4.08 14.34 0.60
C ARG A 98 -2.86 14.94 1.30
N PHE A 99 -1.92 14.12 1.72
CA PHE A 99 -0.69 14.59 2.36
C PHE A 99 0.22 15.34 1.38
N LEU A 100 0.43 14.80 0.18
CA LEU A 100 1.22 15.46 -0.86
C LEU A 100 0.61 16.80 -1.26
N ASN A 101 -0.71 16.86 -1.47
CA ASN A 101 -1.38 18.12 -1.82
C ASN A 101 -1.31 19.15 -0.70
N ALA A 102 -1.45 18.74 0.55
CA ALA A 102 -1.26 19.64 1.70
C ALA A 102 0.16 20.17 1.80
N MET A 103 1.18 19.31 1.60
CA MET A 103 2.58 19.71 1.52
C MET A 103 2.82 20.70 0.36
N PHE A 104 2.33 20.41 -0.84
CA PHE A 104 2.47 21.28 -2.01
C PHE A 104 1.79 22.64 -1.80
N GLN A 105 0.59 22.64 -1.22
CA GLN A 105 -0.13 23.88 -0.90
C GLN A 105 0.65 24.75 0.09
N ARG A 106 1.21 24.17 1.15
CA ARG A 106 2.04 24.91 2.14
C ARG A 106 3.29 25.53 1.51
N ASN A 107 3.78 24.92 0.42
CA ASN A 107 4.97 25.38 -0.31
C ASN A 107 4.65 26.13 -1.61
N ASN A 108 3.40 26.61 -1.79
CA ASN A 108 2.94 27.35 -2.96
C ASN A 108 3.10 26.61 -4.30
N LEU A 109 3.00 25.28 -4.27
CA LEU A 109 3.08 24.42 -5.45
C LEU A 109 1.68 23.91 -5.83
N LEU A 110 1.48 23.60 -7.11
CA LEU A 110 0.25 22.98 -7.58
C LEU A 110 0.14 21.53 -7.08
N GLY A 111 -1.02 21.18 -6.56
CA GLY A 111 -1.36 19.82 -6.15
C GLY A 111 -1.35 18.83 -7.31
N LEU A 112 -1.45 17.56 -6.97
CA LEU A 112 -1.65 16.47 -7.93
C LEU A 112 -3.09 16.48 -8.47
N SER A 113 -3.24 16.09 -9.73
CA SER A 113 -4.57 15.88 -10.33
C SER A 113 -5.35 14.77 -9.60
N ALA A 114 -6.65 14.71 -9.85
CA ALA A 114 -7.50 13.63 -9.32
C ALA A 114 -7.20 12.26 -9.95
N ALA A 115 -6.57 12.23 -11.14
CA ALA A 115 -6.20 11.00 -11.83
C ALA A 115 -5.12 10.22 -11.06
N GLY A 116 -5.19 8.89 -11.16
CA GLY A 116 -4.23 7.98 -10.56
C GLY A 116 -4.78 6.57 -10.45
N ILE A 117 -3.96 5.66 -9.99
CA ILE A 117 -4.29 4.25 -9.83
C ILE A 117 -4.26 3.91 -8.33
N ASP A 118 -5.39 3.45 -7.82
CA ASP A 118 -5.54 2.98 -6.44
C ASP A 118 -5.63 1.46 -6.43
N THR A 119 -4.58 0.79 -5.97
CA THR A 119 -4.55 -0.67 -5.92
C THR A 119 -5.51 -1.26 -4.88
N LEU A 120 -5.90 -0.49 -3.85
CA LEU A 120 -6.91 -0.90 -2.89
C LEU A 120 -8.30 -1.02 -3.58
N VAL A 121 -8.65 -0.05 -4.43
CA VAL A 121 -9.91 -0.08 -5.20
C VAL A 121 -9.89 -1.28 -6.15
N ILE A 122 -8.82 -1.44 -6.93
CA ILE A 122 -8.67 -2.56 -7.88
C ILE A 122 -8.78 -3.90 -7.16
N SER A 123 -8.11 -4.07 -6.02
CA SER A 123 -8.16 -5.32 -5.26
C SER A 123 -9.56 -5.64 -4.76
N ARG A 124 -10.33 -4.63 -4.33
CA ARG A 124 -11.72 -4.81 -3.89
C ARG A 124 -12.67 -5.20 -5.04
N GLU A 125 -12.44 -4.65 -6.22
CA GLU A 125 -13.21 -5.00 -7.42
C GLU A 125 -12.91 -6.42 -7.90
N LEU A 126 -11.63 -6.82 -7.92
CA LEU A 126 -11.21 -8.14 -8.39
C LEU A 126 -11.51 -9.25 -7.37
N PHE A 127 -11.38 -8.96 -6.08
CA PHE A 127 -11.50 -9.94 -4.99
C PHE A 127 -12.48 -9.47 -3.90
N PRO A 128 -13.78 -9.26 -4.20
CA PRO A 128 -14.72 -8.67 -3.24
C PRO A 128 -14.91 -9.45 -1.95
N ARG A 129 -14.47 -10.71 -1.91
CA ARG A 129 -14.57 -11.62 -0.76
C ARG A 129 -13.21 -12.25 -0.41
N LEU A 130 -12.17 -11.44 -0.45
CA LEU A 130 -10.82 -11.92 -0.14
C LEU A 130 -10.73 -12.38 1.32
N CYS A 131 -10.15 -13.57 1.55
CA CYS A 131 -9.87 -14.07 2.88
C CYS A 131 -8.81 -13.20 3.58
N ILE A 132 -8.74 -13.32 4.90
CA ILE A 132 -7.70 -12.67 5.71
C ILE A 132 -6.70 -13.74 6.13
N TYR A 133 -5.43 -13.53 5.74
CA TYR A 133 -4.32 -14.41 6.10
C TYR A 133 -3.81 -14.08 7.51
N PRO A 134 -3.17 -15.03 8.21
CA PRO A 134 -2.44 -14.73 9.43
C PRO A 134 -1.51 -13.54 9.18
N GLU A 135 -1.47 -12.59 10.13
CA GLU A 135 -0.67 -11.36 10.02
C GLU A 135 -1.07 -10.40 8.88
N GLY A 136 -2.07 -10.74 8.06
CA GLY A 136 -2.55 -9.90 6.96
C GLY A 136 -3.23 -8.60 7.41
N GLY A 137 -3.69 -8.54 8.64
CA GLY A 137 -4.25 -7.33 9.27
C GLY A 137 -5.62 -6.86 8.77
N GLY A 138 -6.05 -7.29 7.59
CA GLY A 138 -7.34 -6.94 6.97
C GLY A 138 -7.37 -7.33 5.51
N SER A 139 -8.52 -7.71 4.96
CA SER A 139 -8.64 -8.42 3.67
C SER A 139 -7.93 -7.73 2.49
N HIS A 140 -8.00 -6.41 2.41
CA HIS A 140 -7.38 -5.65 1.32
C HIS A 140 -6.19 -4.79 1.76
N ARG A 141 -5.59 -5.06 2.93
CA ARG A 141 -4.31 -4.42 3.29
C ARG A 141 -3.19 -4.94 2.40
N LEU A 142 -2.17 -4.11 2.21
CA LEU A 142 -1.01 -4.45 1.38
C LEU A 142 -0.36 -5.76 1.88
N SER A 143 -0.22 -5.92 3.20
CA SER A 143 0.25 -7.15 3.84
C SER A 143 -0.60 -8.38 3.50
N ASN A 144 -1.93 -8.26 3.52
CA ASN A 144 -2.80 -9.39 3.19
C ASN A 144 -2.70 -9.78 1.71
N LEU A 145 -2.59 -8.80 0.82
CA LEU A 145 -2.35 -9.04 -0.60
C LEU A 145 -0.98 -9.67 -0.86
N MET A 146 0.04 -9.32 -0.06
CA MET A 146 1.35 -9.99 -0.09
C MET A 146 1.21 -11.50 0.12
N TYR A 147 0.52 -11.92 1.18
CA TYR A 147 0.26 -13.34 1.44
C TYR A 147 -0.63 -13.97 0.36
N HIS A 148 -1.63 -13.23 -0.12
CA HIS A 148 -2.53 -13.72 -1.16
C HIS A 148 -1.79 -14.07 -2.46
N PHE A 149 -0.79 -13.29 -2.82
CA PHE A 149 0.02 -13.51 -4.02
C PHE A 149 1.30 -14.31 -3.77
N GLY A 150 1.52 -14.84 -2.56
CA GLY A 150 2.70 -15.65 -2.22
C GLY A 150 4.02 -14.87 -2.26
N LEU A 151 3.98 -13.59 -1.90
CA LEU A 151 5.13 -12.68 -1.98
C LEU A 151 5.90 -12.56 -0.65
N GLU A 152 5.44 -13.19 0.43
CA GLU A 152 5.98 -13.08 1.79
C GLU A 152 7.43 -13.55 1.93
N HIS A 153 7.93 -14.35 0.99
CA HIS A 153 9.33 -14.80 0.99
C HIS A 153 10.30 -13.79 0.35
N ALA A 154 9.78 -12.85 -0.44
CA ALA A 154 10.58 -11.89 -1.19
C ALA A 154 10.39 -10.44 -0.70
N TYR A 155 9.29 -10.16 -0.03
CA TYR A 155 8.91 -8.82 0.41
C TYR A 155 8.52 -8.82 1.89
N ALA A 156 8.83 -7.73 2.58
CA ALA A 156 8.32 -7.45 3.91
C ALA A 156 7.36 -6.25 3.84
N ASN A 157 6.32 -6.29 4.65
CA ASN A 157 5.52 -5.10 4.95
C ASN A 157 6.11 -4.48 6.22
N ALA A 158 7.10 -3.61 6.03
CA ALA A 158 7.93 -3.10 7.10
C ALA A 158 7.47 -1.73 7.63
N HIS A 159 6.37 -1.18 7.11
CA HIS A 159 5.95 0.21 7.35
C HIS A 159 7.12 1.19 7.14
N ARG A 160 7.83 0.98 6.03
CA ARG A 160 8.86 1.84 5.47
C ARG A 160 8.49 2.10 4.03
N ALA A 161 8.43 3.36 3.65
CA ALA A 161 7.90 3.78 2.34
C ALA A 161 8.57 3.04 1.16
N LYS A 162 9.86 2.75 1.23
CA LYS A 162 10.57 2.01 0.20
C LYS A 162 10.10 0.57 0.05
N ASP A 163 10.04 -0.16 1.17
CA ASP A 163 9.68 -1.57 1.17
C ASP A 163 8.22 -1.73 0.71
N ASP A 164 7.34 -0.83 1.17
CA ASP A 164 5.93 -0.84 0.81
C ASP A 164 5.71 -0.47 -0.66
N VAL A 165 6.49 0.44 -1.25
CA VAL A 165 6.46 0.70 -2.69
C VAL A 165 6.98 -0.48 -3.51
N MET A 166 8.05 -1.15 -3.08
CA MET A 166 8.55 -2.33 -3.79
C MET A 166 7.52 -3.45 -3.80
N LEU A 167 6.85 -3.69 -2.69
CA LEU A 167 5.72 -4.62 -2.59
C LEU A 167 4.54 -4.15 -3.46
N LEU A 168 4.21 -2.85 -3.43
CA LEU A 168 3.13 -2.25 -4.21
C LEU A 168 3.30 -2.48 -5.72
N VAL A 169 4.53 -2.37 -6.24
CA VAL A 169 4.84 -2.64 -7.66
C VAL A 169 4.46 -4.07 -8.04
N GLU A 170 4.84 -5.05 -7.21
CA GLU A 170 4.51 -6.45 -7.45
C GLU A 170 3.01 -6.72 -7.31
N ILE A 171 2.37 -6.18 -6.29
CA ILE A 171 0.92 -6.28 -6.11
C ILE A 171 0.20 -5.71 -7.34
N TYR A 172 0.59 -4.52 -7.80
CA TYR A 172 0.02 -3.92 -9.01
C TYR A 172 0.19 -4.81 -10.24
N ARG A 173 1.37 -5.43 -10.41
CA ARG A 173 1.64 -6.38 -11.51
C ARG A 173 0.69 -7.57 -11.45
N HIS A 174 0.50 -8.16 -10.27
CA HIS A 174 -0.42 -9.27 -10.07
C HIS A 174 -1.88 -8.88 -10.32
N LEU A 175 -2.35 -7.79 -9.74
CA LEU A 175 -3.71 -7.27 -9.94
C LEU A 175 -4.00 -7.02 -11.43
N ARG A 176 -3.05 -6.39 -12.13
CA ARG A 176 -3.18 -6.12 -13.56
C ARG A 176 -3.21 -7.40 -14.40
N ASN A 177 -2.37 -8.37 -14.10
CA ASN A 177 -2.35 -9.65 -14.79
C ASN A 177 -3.69 -10.37 -14.58
N TYR A 178 -4.20 -10.37 -13.37
CA TYR A 178 -5.49 -10.96 -13.04
C TYR A 178 -6.64 -10.26 -13.79
N ALA A 179 -6.68 -8.94 -13.80
CA ALA A 179 -7.67 -8.16 -14.55
C ALA A 179 -7.64 -8.43 -16.06
N ASN A 180 -6.50 -8.84 -16.61
CA ASN A 180 -6.33 -9.19 -18.02
C ASN A 180 -6.52 -10.70 -18.31
N GLY A 181 -7.02 -11.48 -17.35
CA GLY A 181 -7.22 -12.93 -17.48
C GLY A 181 -5.93 -13.76 -17.56
N LYS A 182 -4.81 -13.20 -17.09
CA LYS A 182 -3.48 -13.85 -17.07
C LYS A 182 -2.99 -14.11 -15.63
N GLY A 183 -3.85 -13.88 -14.64
CA GLY A 183 -3.49 -14.06 -13.24
C GLY A 183 -3.50 -15.53 -12.85
N GLU A 184 -2.44 -15.98 -12.19
CA GLU A 184 -2.40 -17.24 -11.45
C GLU A 184 -2.60 -16.94 -9.97
N LEU A 185 -3.47 -17.70 -9.31
CA LEU A 185 -3.63 -17.66 -7.87
C LEU A 185 -2.73 -18.73 -7.27
N HIS A 186 -1.91 -18.35 -6.31
CA HIS A 186 -1.10 -19.31 -5.55
C HIS A 186 -1.95 -20.19 -4.61
N TYR A 187 -3.19 -19.79 -4.37
CA TYR A 187 -4.10 -20.47 -3.47
C TYR A 187 -5.39 -20.90 -4.18
N PRO A 188 -6.06 -21.96 -3.70
CA PRO A 188 -7.29 -22.48 -4.30
C PRO A 188 -8.35 -21.39 -4.47
N THR A 189 -9.13 -21.50 -5.52
CA THR A 189 -10.22 -20.55 -5.87
C THR A 189 -11.23 -20.33 -4.74
N ALA A 190 -11.36 -21.30 -3.83
CA ALA A 190 -12.20 -21.18 -2.63
C ALA A 190 -11.80 -20.01 -1.72
N LEU A 191 -10.51 -19.60 -1.72
CA LEU A 191 -10.01 -18.47 -0.95
C LEU A 191 -10.48 -17.11 -1.48
N THR A 192 -10.73 -17.02 -2.76
CA THR A 192 -11.12 -15.76 -3.42
C THR A 192 -12.61 -15.47 -3.34
N HIS A 193 -13.44 -16.49 -3.05
CA HIS A 193 -14.90 -16.37 -3.11
C HIS A 193 -15.58 -16.13 -1.76
N GLY A 194 -14.81 -16.05 -0.66
CA GLY A 194 -15.35 -15.92 0.69
C GLY A 194 -16.04 -17.20 1.19
N CYS A 195 -16.67 -17.09 2.34
CA CYS A 195 -17.35 -18.22 2.97
C CYS A 195 -18.51 -18.74 2.09
N PRO A 196 -18.53 -20.04 1.74
CA PRO A 196 -19.58 -20.61 0.89
C PRO A 196 -20.96 -20.56 1.55
N THR A 197 -21.04 -20.48 2.90
CA THR A 197 -22.30 -20.44 3.63
C THR A 197 -22.89 -19.03 3.71
N CYS A 198 -22.07 -17.99 3.95
CA CYS A 198 -22.59 -16.65 4.24
C CYS A 198 -21.96 -15.56 3.40
N GLY A 199 -21.00 -15.86 2.54
CA GLY A 199 -20.31 -14.93 1.66
C GLY A 199 -19.33 -13.97 2.33
N SER A 200 -19.16 -14.04 3.66
CA SER A 200 -18.24 -13.18 4.41
C SER A 200 -16.78 -13.58 4.18
N ALA A 201 -15.85 -12.68 4.48
CA ALA A 201 -14.42 -12.98 4.44
C ALA A 201 -14.08 -14.20 5.31
N MET A 202 -13.15 -15.00 4.84
CA MET A 202 -12.60 -16.13 5.60
C MET A 202 -11.19 -15.79 6.07
N TYR A 203 -10.80 -16.35 7.19
CA TYR A 203 -9.48 -16.20 7.78
C TYR A 203 -8.69 -17.49 7.57
N LEU A 204 -7.47 -17.38 7.10
CA LEU A 204 -6.57 -18.52 7.06
C LEU A 204 -5.95 -18.71 8.44
N GLU A 205 -6.11 -19.90 9.01
CA GLU A 205 -5.51 -20.32 10.28
C GLU A 205 -4.61 -21.52 10.04
N LEU A 206 -3.57 -21.65 10.83
CA LEU A 206 -2.70 -22.83 10.84
C LEU A 206 -3.06 -23.67 12.07
N GLU A 207 -3.52 -24.89 11.86
CA GLU A 207 -3.71 -25.89 12.91
C GLU A 207 -2.67 -27.01 12.68
N GLY A 208 -1.50 -26.92 13.34
CA GLY A 208 -0.34 -27.77 13.02
C GLY A 208 0.18 -27.45 11.61
N ASP A 209 0.31 -28.48 10.76
CA ASP A 209 0.74 -28.35 9.36
C ASP A 209 -0.43 -28.12 8.38
N GLN A 210 -1.65 -28.06 8.89
CA GLN A 210 -2.83 -27.86 8.05
C GLN A 210 -3.21 -26.39 7.94
N LYS A 211 -3.51 -25.95 6.73
CA LYS A 211 -4.09 -24.63 6.45
C LYS A 211 -5.61 -24.74 6.50
N ILE A 212 -6.24 -23.98 7.38
CA ILE A 212 -7.69 -23.99 7.58
C ILE A 212 -8.25 -22.60 7.36
N LEU A 213 -9.22 -22.50 6.48
CA LEU A 213 -10.02 -21.30 6.33
C LEU A 213 -11.19 -21.32 7.30
N THR A 214 -11.26 -20.31 8.15
CA THR A 214 -12.32 -20.14 9.14
C THR A 214 -13.15 -18.91 8.84
N CYS A 215 -14.47 -19.06 8.77
CA CYS A 215 -15.38 -17.92 8.73
C CYS A 215 -15.58 -17.41 10.16
N LYS A 216 -15.19 -16.15 10.40
CA LYS A 216 -15.38 -15.48 11.70
C LYS A 216 -16.51 -14.45 11.67
N LYS A 217 -17.53 -14.67 10.85
CA LYS A 217 -18.75 -13.88 10.96
C LYS A 217 -19.43 -14.30 12.26
N ASP A 218 -19.52 -13.36 13.20
CA ASP A 218 -20.08 -13.47 14.54
C ASP A 218 -21.29 -14.44 14.63
N PRO A 219 -21.48 -15.08 15.72
CA PRO A 219 -21.53 -16.51 15.99
C PRO A 219 -22.38 -17.31 15.01
N SER A 220 -22.93 -16.67 13.99
CA SER A 220 -23.91 -17.24 13.03
C SER A 220 -23.27 -18.13 11.95
N CYS A 221 -21.94 -18.15 11.80
CA CYS A 221 -21.26 -18.99 10.82
C CYS A 221 -19.91 -19.49 11.33
N THR A 222 -19.83 -20.81 11.57
CA THR A 222 -18.63 -21.50 12.05
C THR A 222 -17.96 -22.36 10.96
N MET A 223 -18.16 -22.00 9.68
CA MET A 223 -17.60 -22.75 8.56
C MET A 223 -16.08 -22.81 8.64
N LYS A 224 -15.52 -24.00 8.55
CA LYS A 224 -14.10 -24.30 8.39
C LYS A 224 -13.88 -25.10 7.11
N LEU A 225 -12.84 -24.77 6.35
CA LEU A 225 -12.41 -25.48 5.15
C LEU A 225 -10.92 -25.80 5.27
N VAL A 226 -10.54 -27.05 5.11
CA VAL A 226 -9.13 -27.46 5.01
C VAL A 226 -8.68 -27.18 3.57
N VAL A 227 -7.51 -26.51 3.39
CA VAL A 227 -6.97 -26.08 2.10
C VAL A 227 -5.53 -26.51 1.90
#